data_ea9a52cf26f326c04f3e9599b9f78058
#
_entry.id   ea9a52cf26f326c04f3e9599b9f78058
#
_cell.length_a   1.000
_cell.length_b   1.000
_cell.length_c   1.000
_cell.angle_alpha   90.00
_cell.angle_beta   90.00
_cell.angle_gamma   90.00
#
_symmetry.space_group_name_H-M   'P 1'
#
loop_
_entity.id
_entity.type
_entity.pdbx_description
1 polymer ?
#
loop_
_entity_poly.entity_id
_entity_poly.type
_entity_poly.pdbx_seq_one_letter_code
_entity_poly.pdbx_strand_id
1 'polypeptide(L)'
;CFTITEKSLKFNREEVFQYLDFMECRMSEEERERVYQITDGLESMLYITAKGIKQGLPVGKSATADDIIEQNFYHDLSPAEKEVLWRLSVLSSFTKRMAAAVLDNSELYDAFEMLISKSVFFVFHEPGHTYRLRNILRDYIYERALIDRVDFTEVYRKSGQWLLADGQYSKVIECLY
;
A
#
# COMPACT_ATOMS: atom_id res chain seq x y z
N CYS A 1 3.70 -31.89 5.26
CA CYS A 1 3.51 -30.59 4.59
C CYS A 1 2.60 -29.73 5.47
N PHE A 2 3.11 -28.62 5.96
CA PHE A 2 2.27 -27.63 6.62
C PHE A 2 1.67 -26.75 5.54
N THR A 3 0.35 -26.69 5.45
CA THR A 3 -0.35 -25.78 4.55
C THR A 3 -0.69 -24.54 5.35
N ILE A 4 -0.07 -23.40 4.99
CA ILE A 4 -0.44 -22.10 5.54
C ILE A 4 -1.70 -21.67 4.78
N THR A 5 -2.82 -21.55 5.48
CA THR A 5 -4.08 -21.05 4.91
C THR A 5 -4.23 -19.57 5.24
N GLU A 6 -5.05 -18.85 4.47
CA GLU A 6 -5.36 -17.43 4.73
C GLU A 6 -5.84 -17.21 6.19
N LYS A 7 -6.60 -18.16 6.74
CA LYS A 7 -7.05 -18.11 8.15
C LYS A 7 -5.91 -18.17 9.16
N SER A 8 -4.78 -18.80 8.81
CA SER A 8 -3.61 -18.88 9.71
C SER A 8 -2.74 -17.62 9.68
N LEU A 9 -3.06 -16.66 8.82
CA LEU A 9 -2.37 -15.38 8.69
C LEU A 9 -3.18 -14.20 9.26
N LYS A 10 -4.41 -14.45 9.71
CA LYS A 10 -5.25 -13.42 10.34
C LYS A 10 -5.04 -13.41 11.84
N PHE A 11 -4.93 -12.22 12.41
CA PHE A 11 -4.97 -12.02 13.85
C PHE A 11 -6.36 -12.34 14.39
N ASN A 12 -6.41 -13.09 15.47
CA ASN A 12 -7.66 -13.25 16.23
C ASN A 12 -7.99 -11.96 17.01
N ARG A 13 -9.18 -11.92 17.64
CA ARG A 13 -9.66 -10.76 18.39
C ARG A 13 -8.67 -10.28 19.47
N GLU A 14 -8.10 -11.21 20.24
CA GLU A 14 -7.17 -10.88 21.31
C GLU A 14 -5.85 -10.34 20.77
N GLU A 15 -5.34 -10.92 19.70
CA GLU A 15 -4.12 -10.47 19.02
C GLU A 15 -4.31 -9.08 18.40
N VAL A 16 -5.48 -8.78 17.84
CA VAL A 16 -5.82 -7.43 17.35
C VAL A 16 -5.79 -6.43 18.50
N PHE A 17 -6.37 -6.76 19.66
CA PHE A 17 -6.38 -5.88 20.83
C PHE A 17 -4.97 -5.63 21.36
N GLN A 18 -4.14 -6.68 21.44
CA GLN A 18 -2.72 -6.56 21.81
C GLN A 18 -1.94 -5.69 20.81
N TYR A 19 -2.23 -5.85 19.53
CA TYR A 19 -1.60 -5.04 18.50
C TYR A 19 -1.98 -3.56 18.62
N LEU A 20 -3.25 -3.24 18.89
CA LEU A 20 -3.71 -1.87 19.13
C LEU A 20 -3.06 -1.25 20.36
N ASP A 21 -2.84 -2.04 21.44
CA ASP A 21 -2.10 -1.61 22.62
C ASP A 21 -0.62 -1.36 22.29
N PHE A 22 0.01 -2.27 21.56
CA PHE A 22 1.39 -2.09 21.06
C PHE A 22 1.54 -0.83 20.22
N MET A 23 0.55 -0.53 19.37
CA MET A 23 0.50 0.68 18.57
C MET A 23 0.10 1.92 19.39
N GLU A 24 -0.13 1.79 20.71
CA GLU A 24 -0.55 2.89 21.61
C GLU A 24 -1.85 3.59 21.16
N CYS A 25 -2.77 2.86 20.54
CA CYS A 25 -4.07 3.36 20.13
C CYS A 25 -4.99 3.47 21.36
N ARG A 26 -5.22 4.69 21.85
CA ARG A 26 -6.13 4.94 22.96
C ARG A 26 -7.58 4.92 22.47
N MET A 27 -8.34 3.89 22.85
CA MET A 27 -9.71 3.66 22.39
C MET A 27 -10.50 2.81 23.39
N SER A 28 -11.82 2.93 23.34
CA SER A 28 -12.73 2.10 24.13
C SER A 28 -12.76 0.64 23.61
N GLU A 29 -13.28 -0.27 24.45
CA GLU A 29 -13.43 -1.68 24.04
C GLU A 29 -14.37 -1.82 22.84
N GLU A 30 -15.42 -1.01 22.75
CA GLU A 30 -16.35 -0.98 21.62
C GLU A 30 -15.67 -0.54 20.32
N GLU A 31 -14.73 0.40 20.39
CA GLU A 31 -13.95 0.85 19.23
C GLU A 31 -12.96 -0.23 18.79
N ARG A 32 -12.31 -0.93 19.72
CA ARG A 32 -11.43 -2.08 19.42
C ARG A 32 -12.19 -3.20 18.73
N GLU A 33 -13.39 -3.50 19.20
CA GLU A 33 -14.26 -4.50 18.57
C GLU A 33 -14.61 -4.11 17.14
N ARG A 34 -14.92 -2.84 16.90
CA ARG A 34 -15.15 -2.33 15.54
C ARG A 34 -13.93 -2.46 14.64
N VAL A 35 -12.74 -2.14 15.16
CA VAL A 35 -11.50 -2.34 14.39
C VAL A 35 -11.34 -3.81 14.01
N TYR A 36 -11.59 -4.74 14.93
CA TYR A 36 -11.53 -6.17 14.62
C TYR A 36 -12.52 -6.56 13.52
N GLN A 37 -13.77 -6.10 13.60
CA GLN A 37 -14.79 -6.38 12.59
C GLN A 37 -14.45 -5.81 11.21
N ILE A 38 -13.93 -4.58 11.15
CA ILE A 38 -13.57 -3.91 9.89
C ILE A 38 -12.34 -4.56 9.26
N THR A 39 -11.33 -4.90 10.07
CA THR A 39 -10.06 -5.44 9.57
C THR A 39 -10.10 -6.94 9.30
N ASP A 40 -11.09 -7.63 9.87
CA ASP A 40 -11.20 -9.10 9.87
C ASP A 40 -9.87 -9.79 10.24
N GLY A 41 -9.09 -9.13 11.11
CA GLY A 41 -7.78 -9.59 11.55
C GLY A 41 -6.67 -9.55 10.49
N LEU A 42 -6.91 -8.95 9.32
CA LEU A 42 -5.89 -8.80 8.29
C LEU A 42 -4.80 -7.81 8.73
N GLU A 43 -3.54 -8.26 8.77
CA GLU A 43 -2.39 -7.46 9.24
C GLU A 43 -2.29 -6.11 8.54
N SER A 44 -2.41 -6.09 7.22
CA SER A 44 -2.31 -4.87 6.42
C SER A 44 -3.40 -3.85 6.72
N MET A 45 -4.65 -4.33 6.90
CA MET A 45 -5.78 -3.49 7.30
C MET A 45 -5.62 -2.97 8.71
N LEU A 46 -5.24 -3.85 9.64
CA LEU A 46 -5.03 -3.50 11.04
C LEU A 46 -3.95 -2.42 11.17
N TYR A 47 -2.84 -2.58 10.44
CA TYR A 47 -1.76 -1.58 10.42
C TYR A 47 -2.25 -0.21 9.93
N ILE A 48 -2.96 -0.17 8.81
CA ILE A 48 -3.48 1.07 8.21
C ILE A 48 -4.48 1.73 9.15
N THR A 49 -5.42 0.95 9.71
CA THR A 49 -6.43 1.46 10.64
C THR A 49 -5.77 2.01 11.91
N ALA A 50 -4.81 1.30 12.50
CA ALA A 50 -4.10 1.75 13.69
C ALA A 50 -3.31 3.04 13.42
N LYS A 51 -2.68 3.18 12.26
CA LYS A 51 -2.00 4.42 11.84
C LYS A 51 -2.98 5.58 11.71
N GLY A 52 -4.13 5.37 11.09
CA GLY A 52 -5.19 6.38 10.98
C GLY A 52 -5.66 6.85 12.35
N ILE A 53 -5.93 5.92 13.27
CA ILE A 53 -6.34 6.24 14.65
C ILE A 53 -5.28 7.09 15.36
N LYS A 54 -4.00 6.76 15.23
CA LYS A 54 -2.90 7.58 15.79
C LYS A 54 -2.85 9.00 15.22
N GLN A 55 -3.35 9.19 14.02
CA GLN A 55 -3.49 10.52 13.39
C GLN A 55 -4.78 11.25 13.79
N GLY A 56 -5.57 10.66 14.70
CA GLY A 56 -6.79 11.27 15.23
C GLY A 56 -8.05 10.98 14.41
N LEU A 57 -8.00 10.00 13.53
CA LEU A 57 -9.13 9.65 12.67
C LEU A 57 -10.14 8.78 13.43
N PRO A 58 -11.44 9.09 13.35
CA PRO A 58 -12.47 8.32 14.05
C PRO A 58 -12.68 6.94 13.40
N VAL A 59 -12.90 5.92 14.21
CA VAL A 59 -13.34 4.61 13.74
C VAL A 59 -14.81 4.68 13.34
N GLY A 60 -15.09 4.79 12.06
CA GLY A 60 -16.46 4.90 11.52
C GLY A 60 -17.31 3.65 11.76
N LYS A 61 -18.64 3.84 11.81
CA LYS A 61 -19.61 2.76 12.11
C LYS A 61 -19.88 1.79 10.95
N SER A 62 -19.51 2.12 9.72
CA SER A 62 -19.85 1.35 8.50
C SER A 62 -18.77 1.48 7.41
N ALA A 63 -17.51 1.69 7.78
CA ALA A 63 -16.47 1.89 6.81
C ALA A 63 -16.03 0.54 6.20
N THR A 64 -16.05 0.43 4.89
CA THR A 64 -15.34 -0.63 4.16
C THR A 64 -13.84 -0.36 4.20
N ALA A 65 -13.02 -1.34 3.79
CA ALA A 65 -11.60 -1.14 3.60
C ALA A 65 -11.29 0.08 2.72
N ASP A 66 -12.03 0.20 1.63
CA ASP A 66 -11.88 1.27 0.65
C ASP A 66 -12.25 2.64 1.22
N ASP A 67 -13.33 2.71 2.03
CA ASP A 67 -13.70 3.95 2.73
C ASP A 67 -12.61 4.43 3.68
N ILE A 68 -11.98 3.50 4.39
CA ILE A 68 -10.87 3.81 5.30
C ILE A 68 -9.67 4.33 4.52
N ILE A 69 -9.31 3.66 3.41
CA ILE A 69 -8.19 4.07 2.57
C ILE A 69 -8.47 5.43 1.94
N GLU A 70 -9.66 5.63 1.36
CA GLU A 70 -10.05 6.90 0.73
C GLU A 70 -9.96 8.05 1.73
N GLN A 71 -10.66 7.94 2.85
CA GLN A 71 -10.80 9.05 3.80
C GLN A 71 -9.51 9.36 4.56
N ASN A 72 -8.72 8.33 4.87
CA ASN A 72 -7.61 8.49 5.80
C ASN A 72 -6.26 8.65 5.11
N PHE A 73 -6.14 8.22 3.87
CA PHE A 73 -4.84 8.18 3.21
C PHE A 73 -4.83 8.73 1.79
N TYR A 74 -5.91 8.55 1.03
CA TYR A 74 -5.91 8.89 -0.39
C TYR A 74 -6.51 10.27 -0.68
N HIS A 75 -7.54 10.67 0.07
CA HIS A 75 -8.25 11.93 -0.18
C HIS A 75 -7.31 13.14 -0.15
N ASP A 76 -6.46 13.24 0.86
CA ASP A 76 -5.59 14.38 1.14
C ASP A 76 -4.27 14.36 0.38
N LEU A 77 -4.04 13.36 -0.47
CA LEU A 77 -2.84 13.31 -1.31
C LEU A 77 -2.88 14.37 -2.39
N SER A 78 -1.74 14.99 -2.62
CA SER A 78 -1.53 15.90 -3.75
C SER A 78 -1.67 15.16 -5.09
N PRO A 79 -1.94 15.87 -6.19
CA PRO A 79 -1.97 15.25 -7.53
C PRO A 79 -0.68 14.49 -7.86
N ALA A 80 0.48 15.03 -7.49
CA ALA A 80 1.78 14.39 -7.71
C ALA A 80 1.91 13.08 -6.91
N GLU A 81 1.50 13.06 -5.63
CA GLU A 81 1.50 11.85 -4.81
C GLU A 81 0.57 10.78 -5.38
N LYS A 82 -0.63 11.15 -5.83
CA LYS A 82 -1.57 10.22 -6.49
C LYS A 82 -0.98 9.65 -7.77
N GLU A 83 -0.36 10.47 -8.60
CA GLU A 83 0.29 10.03 -9.83
C GLU A 83 1.43 9.05 -9.56
N VAL A 84 2.25 9.30 -8.54
CA VAL A 84 3.30 8.38 -8.09
C VAL A 84 2.71 7.02 -7.71
N LEU A 85 1.64 7.01 -6.92
CA LEU A 85 1.00 5.76 -6.49
C LEU A 85 0.40 5.00 -7.67
N TRP A 86 -0.26 5.66 -8.61
CA TRP A 86 -0.77 5.02 -9.83
C TRP A 86 0.33 4.38 -10.65
N ARG A 87 1.42 5.13 -10.93
CA ARG A 87 2.55 4.62 -11.72
C ARG A 87 3.23 3.43 -11.08
N LEU A 88 3.33 3.42 -9.76
CA LEU A 88 4.01 2.35 -9.03
C LEU A 88 3.09 1.18 -8.65
N SER A 89 1.75 1.31 -8.76
CA SER A 89 0.79 0.25 -8.43
C SER A 89 0.87 -0.96 -9.36
N VAL A 90 1.29 -0.76 -10.60
CA VAL A 90 1.45 -1.84 -11.58
C VAL A 90 2.73 -2.67 -11.38
N LEU A 91 3.64 -2.21 -10.51
CA LEU A 91 4.89 -2.90 -10.23
C LEU A 91 4.76 -3.80 -9.02
N SER A 92 5.13 -5.07 -9.14
CA SER A 92 5.15 -6.02 -8.01
C SER A 92 6.19 -5.62 -6.95
N SER A 93 7.36 -5.16 -7.40
CA SER A 93 8.41 -4.58 -6.56
C SER A 93 9.36 -3.73 -7.40
N PHE A 94 10.02 -2.77 -6.81
CA PHE A 94 10.95 -1.87 -7.51
C PHE A 94 12.04 -1.34 -6.58
N THR A 95 13.16 -0.95 -7.14
CA THR A 95 14.22 -0.21 -6.45
C THR A 95 13.99 1.31 -6.59
N LYS A 96 14.65 2.14 -5.78
CA LYS A 96 14.61 3.60 -5.95
C LYS A 96 15.09 4.03 -7.35
N ARG A 97 16.08 3.32 -7.90
CA ARG A 97 16.58 3.59 -9.27
C ARG A 97 15.53 3.30 -10.34
N MET A 98 14.79 2.20 -10.19
CA MET A 98 13.69 1.88 -11.09
C MET A 98 12.55 2.90 -10.95
N ALA A 99 12.18 3.26 -9.72
CA ALA A 99 11.17 4.30 -9.48
C ALA A 99 11.56 5.62 -10.15
N ALA A 100 12.81 6.07 -10.00
CA ALA A 100 13.30 7.28 -10.66
C ALA A 100 13.16 7.22 -12.20
N ALA A 101 13.48 6.07 -12.81
CA ALA A 101 13.36 5.89 -14.26
C ALA A 101 11.89 5.86 -14.73
N VAL A 102 10.98 5.27 -13.95
CA VAL A 102 9.55 5.18 -14.27
C VAL A 102 8.85 6.53 -14.08
N LEU A 103 9.17 7.23 -13.01
CA LEU A 103 8.58 8.53 -12.70
C LEU A 103 9.08 9.61 -13.66
N ASP A 104 10.38 9.58 -14.03
CA ASP A 104 11.01 10.44 -15.04
C ASP A 104 10.69 11.94 -14.88
N ASN A 105 10.54 12.38 -13.64
CA ASN A 105 10.20 13.76 -13.28
C ASN A 105 10.67 14.01 -11.86
N SER A 106 11.37 15.12 -11.61
CA SER A 106 11.90 15.47 -10.28
C SER A 106 10.78 15.71 -9.25
N GLU A 107 9.69 16.35 -9.64
CA GLU A 107 8.54 16.60 -8.76
C GLU A 107 7.90 15.28 -8.30
N LEU A 108 7.71 14.34 -9.22
CA LEU A 108 7.17 13.02 -8.89
C LEU A 108 8.15 12.22 -8.02
N TYR A 109 9.44 12.35 -8.24
CA TYR A 109 10.43 11.68 -7.42
C TYR A 109 10.48 12.26 -6.00
N ASP A 110 10.37 13.57 -5.83
CA ASP A 110 10.27 14.22 -4.52
C ASP A 110 9.00 13.77 -3.78
N ALA A 111 7.86 13.70 -4.49
CA ALA A 111 6.62 13.16 -3.94
C ALA A 111 6.77 11.68 -3.51
N PHE A 112 7.51 10.87 -4.27
CA PHE A 112 7.82 9.48 -3.92
C PHE A 112 8.65 9.39 -2.63
N GLU A 113 9.69 10.20 -2.46
CA GLU A 113 10.49 10.23 -1.23
C GLU A 113 9.65 10.66 -0.02
N MET A 114 8.73 11.61 -0.19
CA MET A 114 7.77 11.98 0.85
C MET A 114 6.85 10.82 1.23
N LEU A 115 6.30 10.10 0.25
CA LEU A 115 5.43 8.94 0.48
C LEU A 115 6.17 7.80 1.20
N ILE A 116 7.44 7.54 0.86
CA ILE A 116 8.28 6.58 1.58
C ILE A 116 8.43 6.99 3.06
N SER A 117 8.67 8.27 3.32
CA SER A 117 8.85 8.76 4.70
C SER A 117 7.62 8.56 5.57
N LYS A 118 6.41 8.60 4.99
CA LYS A 118 5.14 8.33 5.68
C LYS A 118 4.99 6.87 6.10
N SER A 119 5.76 5.93 5.53
CA SER A 119 5.82 4.48 5.83
C SER A 119 4.48 3.72 5.76
N VAL A 120 3.40 4.35 5.34
CA VAL A 120 2.07 3.73 5.23
C VAL A 120 1.92 2.96 3.94
N PHE A 121 2.35 3.56 2.82
CA PHE A 121 2.10 3.05 1.47
C PHE A 121 3.04 1.92 1.08
N PHE A 122 4.30 2.02 1.48
CA PHE A 122 5.35 1.13 1.00
C PHE A 122 5.90 0.21 2.08
N VAL A 123 6.24 -1.00 1.68
CA VAL A 123 7.03 -1.95 2.46
C VAL A 123 8.43 -2.00 1.86
N PHE A 124 9.45 -1.82 2.68
CA PHE A 124 10.83 -1.99 2.30
C PHE A 124 11.30 -3.42 2.58
N HIS A 125 11.98 -4.02 1.63
CA HIS A 125 12.54 -5.36 1.74
C HIS A 125 14.08 -5.27 1.64
N GLU A 126 14.74 -5.45 2.78
CA GLU A 126 16.20 -5.28 2.91
C GLU A 126 17.04 -6.15 1.96
N PRO A 127 16.81 -7.47 1.83
CA PRO A 127 17.67 -8.33 1.01
C PRO A 127 17.83 -7.91 -0.44
N GLY A 128 16.80 -7.24 -1.00
CA GLY A 128 16.82 -6.77 -2.39
C GLY A 128 16.90 -5.26 -2.54
N HIS A 129 16.96 -4.51 -1.44
CA HIS A 129 16.79 -3.04 -1.42
C HIS A 129 15.59 -2.59 -2.26
N THR A 130 14.49 -3.35 -2.18
CA THR A 130 13.29 -3.11 -2.97
C THR A 130 12.14 -2.58 -2.13
N TYR A 131 11.28 -1.84 -2.78
CA TYR A 131 10.01 -1.34 -2.26
C TYR A 131 8.87 -2.06 -2.97
N ARG A 132 7.77 -2.23 -2.29
CA ARG A 132 6.48 -2.61 -2.87
C ARG A 132 5.37 -1.85 -2.20
N LEU A 133 4.31 -1.54 -2.93
CA LEU A 133 3.08 -1.08 -2.32
C LEU A 133 2.47 -2.19 -1.46
N ARG A 134 1.88 -1.82 -0.32
CA ARG A 134 1.08 -2.78 0.46
C ARG A 134 -0.07 -3.27 -0.40
N ASN A 135 -0.29 -4.57 -0.44
CA ASN A 135 -1.23 -5.19 -1.37
C ASN A 135 -2.61 -4.52 -1.36
N ILE A 136 -3.18 -4.30 -0.17
CA ILE A 136 -4.49 -3.68 -0.03
C ILE A 136 -4.55 -2.25 -0.60
N LEU A 137 -3.47 -1.46 -0.43
CA LEU A 137 -3.38 -0.13 -1.00
C LEU A 137 -3.14 -0.18 -2.50
N ARG A 138 -2.33 -1.14 -2.96
CA ARG A 138 -2.06 -1.34 -4.38
C ARG A 138 -3.34 -1.66 -5.13
N ASP A 139 -4.14 -2.59 -4.62
CA ASP A 139 -5.38 -3.05 -5.25
C ASP A 139 -6.38 -1.89 -5.31
N TYR A 140 -6.59 -1.16 -4.21
CA TYR A 140 -7.42 0.05 -4.17
C TYR A 140 -6.95 1.13 -5.16
N ILE A 141 -5.65 1.47 -5.16
CA ILE A 141 -5.08 2.51 -6.03
C ILE A 141 -5.20 2.11 -7.50
N TYR A 142 -4.97 0.84 -7.82
CA TYR A 142 -5.07 0.33 -9.17
C TYR A 142 -6.52 0.37 -9.67
N GLU A 143 -7.49 -0.08 -8.88
CA GLU A 143 -8.91 0.01 -9.22
C GLU A 143 -9.36 1.46 -9.40
N ARG A 144 -8.90 2.36 -8.53
CA ARG A 144 -9.18 3.79 -8.65
C ARG A 144 -8.62 4.37 -9.94
N ALA A 145 -7.38 4.03 -10.29
CA ALA A 145 -6.75 4.47 -11.52
C ALA A 145 -7.50 3.96 -12.77
N LEU A 146 -8.05 2.75 -12.74
CA LEU A 146 -8.91 2.23 -13.81
C LEU A 146 -10.21 3.03 -13.95
N ILE A 147 -10.85 3.38 -12.83
CA ILE A 147 -12.06 4.24 -12.83
C ILE A 147 -11.75 5.60 -13.44
N ASP A 148 -10.62 6.18 -13.08
CA ASP A 148 -10.14 7.49 -13.55
C ASP A 148 -9.54 7.39 -14.97
N ARG A 149 -9.54 6.22 -15.61
CA ARG A 149 -9.03 5.93 -16.96
C ARG A 149 -7.57 6.33 -17.17
N VAL A 150 -6.74 6.09 -16.15
CA VAL A 150 -5.30 6.34 -16.24
C VAL A 150 -4.68 5.44 -17.32
N ASP A 151 -3.89 6.03 -18.20
CA ASP A 151 -3.13 5.28 -19.21
C ASP A 151 -1.79 4.81 -18.64
N PHE A 152 -1.65 3.50 -18.48
CA PHE A 152 -0.43 2.86 -17.97
C PHE A 152 0.59 2.50 -19.05
N THR A 153 0.31 2.75 -20.33
CA THR A 153 1.16 2.34 -21.46
C THR A 153 2.60 2.79 -21.27
N GLU A 154 2.78 4.06 -20.92
CA GLU A 154 4.11 4.64 -20.72
C GLU A 154 4.84 4.06 -19.51
N VAL A 155 4.11 3.74 -18.44
CA VAL A 155 4.68 3.11 -17.23
C VAL A 155 5.20 1.71 -17.58
N TYR A 156 4.41 0.90 -18.25
CA TYR A 156 4.83 -0.43 -18.71
C TYR A 156 6.03 -0.37 -19.65
N ARG A 157 6.02 0.57 -20.60
CA ARG A 157 7.15 0.76 -21.54
C ARG A 157 8.44 1.09 -20.78
N LYS A 158 8.42 2.06 -19.88
CA LYS A 158 9.61 2.48 -19.10
C LYS A 158 10.07 1.36 -18.16
N SER A 159 9.15 0.69 -17.48
CA SER A 159 9.45 -0.42 -16.60
C SER A 159 10.10 -1.57 -17.35
N GLY A 160 9.54 -1.95 -18.51
CA GLY A 160 10.10 -2.99 -19.37
C GLY A 160 11.50 -2.64 -19.88
N GLN A 161 11.70 -1.41 -20.34
CA GLN A 161 13.02 -0.93 -20.79
C GLN A 161 14.05 -0.97 -19.67
N TRP A 162 13.67 -0.54 -18.46
CA TRP A 162 14.56 -0.55 -17.30
C TRP A 162 14.94 -1.99 -16.92
N LEU A 163 13.97 -2.91 -16.84
CA LEU A 163 14.20 -4.32 -16.50
C LEU A 163 15.07 -5.03 -17.53
N LEU A 164 14.89 -4.72 -18.82
CA LEU A 164 15.75 -5.25 -19.90
C LEU A 164 17.20 -4.75 -19.76
N ALA A 165 17.39 -3.48 -19.47
CA ALA A 165 18.71 -2.89 -19.27
C ALA A 165 19.42 -3.43 -18.02
N ASP A 166 18.65 -3.79 -16.98
CA ASP A 166 19.16 -4.37 -15.72
C ASP A 166 19.33 -5.92 -15.80
N GLY A 167 19.01 -6.55 -16.94
CA GLY A 167 19.16 -7.99 -17.16
C GLY A 167 18.11 -8.87 -16.46
N GLN A 168 17.01 -8.27 -15.97
CA GLN A 168 15.94 -8.98 -15.24
C GLN A 168 14.84 -9.49 -16.17
N TYR A 169 15.19 -10.31 -17.16
CA TYR A 169 14.27 -10.77 -18.22
C TYR A 169 13.00 -11.47 -17.73
N SER A 170 13.07 -12.25 -16.64
CA SER A 170 11.89 -12.92 -16.06
C SER A 170 10.84 -11.93 -15.57
N LYS A 171 11.26 -10.82 -14.98
CA LYS A 171 10.34 -9.79 -14.48
C LYS A 171 9.70 -8.94 -15.58
N VAL A 172 10.31 -8.89 -16.77
CA VAL A 172 9.69 -8.22 -17.93
C VAL A 172 8.37 -8.91 -18.29
N ILE A 173 8.34 -10.23 -18.23
CA ILE A 173 7.14 -11.03 -18.53
C ILE A 173 6.05 -10.76 -17.47
N GLU A 174 6.42 -10.68 -16.19
CA GLU A 174 5.48 -10.39 -15.09
C GLU A 174 4.88 -8.97 -15.17
N CYS A 175 5.57 -8.02 -15.80
CA CYS A 175 5.03 -6.65 -16.03
C CYS A 175 4.09 -6.56 -17.23
N LEU A 176 4.02 -7.58 -18.10
CA LEU A 176 3.22 -7.57 -19.32
C LEU A 176 1.90 -8.37 -19.19
N TYR A 177 1.72 -9.09 -18.10
CA TYR A 177 0.55 -9.89 -17.77
C TYR A 177 -0.04 -9.51 -16.39
#